data_018d8bdff4e8288624765206f9cbae46
#
_entry.id   018d8bdff4e8288624765206f9cbae46
#
_cell.length_a   1.000
_cell.length_b   1.000
_cell.length_c   1.000
_cell.angle_alpha   90.00
_cell.angle_beta   90.00
_cell.angle_gamma   90.00
#
_symmetry.space_group_name_H-M   'P 1'
#
loop_
_entity.id
_entity.type
_entity.pdbx_description
1 polymer ?
#
loop_
_entity_poly.entity_id
_entity_poly.type
_entity_poly.pdbx_seq_one_letter_code
_entity_poly.pdbx_strand_id
1 'polypeptide(L)'
;MKLAYSKFFETLDFEKQSQTLVVENVELLRTIIYQLKFQINNKIGDFILSDNDEILDISKNILLITDVFEISSLSKQLKNKLQQYVETSYDNDDLYQDVYQKLIEFGNDLINSAPYPLCFSQSLTRIDIIKILDIQLEHNYSSLLEEVIDYIDIFSQIIKTKLFVFVSLRSFLTDEEFKNFMKIMDYKGIRILLIERYLSLDNGINNNVHIIDNDLCVI
;
A
#
# COMPACT_ATOMS: atom_id res chain seq x y z
N MET A 1 -0.64 -5.65 -17.16
CA MET A 1 -0.24 -6.39 -15.92
C MET A 1 -1.21 -7.53 -15.71
N LYS A 2 -0.70 -8.72 -15.33
CA LYS A 2 -1.50 -9.94 -15.20
C LYS A 2 -1.21 -10.62 -13.87
N LEU A 3 -2.25 -11.17 -13.23
CA LEU A 3 -2.15 -12.01 -12.05
C LEU A 3 -2.73 -13.39 -12.36
N ALA A 4 -1.95 -14.43 -12.16
CA ALA A 4 -2.37 -15.82 -12.30
C ALA A 4 -2.26 -16.55 -10.96
N TYR A 5 -3.16 -17.51 -10.76
CA TYR A 5 -3.08 -18.47 -9.67
C TYR A 5 -3.34 -19.87 -10.24
N SER A 6 -2.29 -20.65 -10.35
CA SER A 6 -2.23 -21.87 -11.15
C SER A 6 -3.25 -22.96 -10.75
N LYS A 7 -3.84 -22.86 -9.55
CA LYS A 7 -4.73 -23.90 -9.03
C LYS A 7 -6.20 -23.70 -9.35
N PHE A 8 -6.68 -22.46 -9.55
CA PHE A 8 -8.11 -22.20 -9.51
C PHE A 8 -8.65 -21.19 -10.53
N PHE A 9 -7.84 -20.33 -11.09
CA PHE A 9 -8.33 -19.39 -12.12
C PHE A 9 -7.29 -19.12 -13.19
N GLU A 10 -7.79 -18.79 -14.35
CA GLU A 10 -6.99 -18.30 -15.44
C GLU A 10 -6.40 -16.92 -15.08
N THR A 11 -5.68 -16.33 -15.97
CA THR A 11 -5.01 -15.05 -15.75
C THR A 11 -6.01 -13.90 -15.65
N LEU A 12 -5.99 -13.16 -14.54
CA LEU A 12 -6.68 -11.88 -14.39
C LEU A 12 -5.84 -10.79 -15.08
N ASP A 13 -6.43 -10.09 -16.06
CA ASP A 13 -5.74 -9.07 -16.84
C ASP A 13 -6.14 -7.66 -16.41
N PHE A 14 -5.16 -6.90 -15.90
CA PHE A 14 -5.33 -5.52 -15.43
C PHE A 14 -4.87 -4.47 -16.46
N GLU A 15 -4.76 -4.82 -17.73
CA GLU A 15 -4.21 -3.91 -18.74
C GLU A 15 -5.05 -2.64 -18.86
N LYS A 16 -6.35 -2.74 -18.76
CA LYS A 16 -7.28 -1.62 -18.96
C LYS A 16 -8.13 -1.26 -17.74
N GLN A 17 -8.35 -2.18 -16.79
CA GLN A 17 -9.34 -1.99 -15.73
C GLN A 17 -9.00 -2.82 -14.48
N SER A 18 -9.57 -2.39 -13.35
CA SER A 18 -9.62 -3.19 -12.13
C SER A 18 -10.45 -4.47 -12.34
N GLN A 19 -10.20 -5.50 -11.54
CA GLN A 19 -10.84 -6.81 -11.64
C GLN A 19 -11.62 -7.13 -10.36
N THR A 20 -12.71 -7.86 -10.49
CA THR A 20 -13.45 -8.43 -9.37
C THR A 20 -13.44 -9.95 -9.48
N LEU A 21 -12.96 -10.62 -8.43
CA LEU A 21 -13.02 -12.06 -8.28
C LEU A 21 -14.06 -12.40 -7.21
N VAL A 22 -15.15 -12.98 -7.62
CA VAL A 22 -16.20 -13.51 -6.72
C VAL A 22 -15.93 -14.97 -6.47
N VAL A 23 -15.81 -15.36 -5.20
CA VAL A 23 -15.57 -16.76 -4.82
C VAL A 23 -16.65 -17.18 -3.81
N GLU A 24 -17.67 -17.89 -4.30
CA GLU A 24 -18.80 -18.33 -3.47
C GLU A 24 -18.41 -19.43 -2.49
N ASN A 25 -17.51 -20.33 -2.91
CA ASN A 25 -17.01 -21.40 -2.06
C ASN A 25 -16.10 -20.84 -0.95
N VAL A 26 -16.53 -20.99 0.30
CA VAL A 26 -15.86 -20.42 1.48
C VAL A 26 -14.46 -20.99 1.71
N GLU A 27 -14.28 -22.29 1.44
CA GLU A 27 -12.97 -22.94 1.65
C GLU A 27 -11.95 -22.45 0.61
N LEU A 28 -12.39 -22.29 -0.63
CA LEU A 28 -11.54 -21.74 -1.68
C LEU A 28 -11.23 -20.27 -1.43
N LEU A 29 -12.22 -19.45 -1.06
CA LEU A 29 -12.02 -18.03 -0.72
C LEU A 29 -10.96 -17.89 0.37
N ARG A 30 -11.11 -18.62 1.47
CA ARG A 30 -10.14 -18.64 2.57
C ARG A 30 -8.75 -19.08 2.09
N THR A 31 -8.69 -20.10 1.24
CA THR A 31 -7.43 -20.62 0.69
C THR A 31 -6.72 -19.59 -0.17
N ILE A 32 -7.43 -18.92 -1.08
CA ILE A 32 -6.88 -17.86 -1.94
C ILE A 32 -6.27 -16.73 -1.08
N ILE A 33 -7.05 -16.20 -0.12
CA ILE A 33 -6.59 -15.10 0.74
C ILE A 33 -5.38 -15.53 1.58
N TYR A 34 -5.43 -16.72 2.18
CA TYR A 34 -4.33 -17.24 2.99
C TYR A 34 -3.04 -17.44 2.18
N GLN A 35 -3.15 -18.06 1.01
CA GLN A 35 -2.00 -18.33 0.13
C GLN A 35 -1.38 -17.03 -0.39
N LEU A 36 -2.21 -16.05 -0.79
CA LEU A 36 -1.71 -14.74 -1.22
C LEU A 36 -0.99 -14.02 -0.07
N LYS A 37 -1.59 -13.98 1.13
CA LYS A 37 -0.96 -13.41 2.33
C LYS A 37 0.33 -14.11 2.69
N PHE A 38 0.34 -15.45 2.62
CA PHE A 38 1.54 -16.25 2.87
C PHE A 38 2.66 -15.91 1.88
N GLN A 39 2.35 -15.84 0.59
CA GLN A 39 3.33 -15.53 -0.44
C GLN A 39 3.87 -14.10 -0.34
N ILE A 40 3.04 -13.11 0.00
CA ILE A 40 3.50 -11.75 0.26
C ILE A 40 4.54 -11.74 1.38
N ASN A 41 4.33 -12.49 2.46
CA ASN A 41 5.20 -12.48 3.62
C ASN A 41 6.47 -13.34 3.44
N ASN A 42 6.35 -14.49 2.75
CA ASN A 42 7.41 -15.50 2.67
C ASN A 42 8.08 -15.59 1.29
N LYS A 43 7.56 -14.88 0.29
CA LYS A 43 8.07 -14.87 -1.10
C LYS A 43 8.00 -16.22 -1.82
N ILE A 44 7.23 -17.17 -1.31
CA ILE A 44 7.05 -18.52 -1.87
C ILE A 44 5.56 -18.78 -1.98
N GLY A 45 5.08 -19.18 -3.17
CA GLY A 45 3.69 -19.53 -3.42
C GLY A 45 3.39 -19.71 -4.91
N ASP A 46 2.11 -19.90 -5.22
CA ASP A 46 1.62 -20.31 -6.54
C ASP A 46 1.00 -19.14 -7.34
N PHE A 47 1.00 -17.92 -6.78
CA PHE A 47 0.60 -16.72 -7.52
C PHE A 47 1.75 -16.21 -8.38
N ILE A 48 1.43 -15.78 -9.58
CA ILE A 48 2.39 -15.18 -10.52
C ILE A 48 1.84 -13.82 -10.93
N LEU A 49 2.58 -12.75 -10.58
CA LEU A 49 2.31 -11.41 -11.08
C LEU A 49 3.29 -11.10 -12.20
N SER A 50 2.79 -10.63 -13.34
CA SER A 50 3.63 -10.22 -14.46
C SER A 50 3.20 -8.87 -15.03
N ASP A 51 4.16 -8.14 -15.58
CA ASP A 51 3.93 -6.86 -16.26
C ASP A 51 4.88 -6.76 -17.46
N ASN A 52 4.34 -6.55 -18.67
CA ASN A 52 5.13 -6.54 -19.90
C ASN A 52 6.06 -7.77 -20.04
N ASP A 53 5.50 -8.97 -19.80
CA ASP A 53 6.18 -10.27 -19.84
C ASP A 53 7.30 -10.48 -18.81
N GLU A 54 7.50 -9.54 -17.87
CA GLU A 54 8.40 -9.69 -16.74
C GLU A 54 7.65 -10.18 -15.50
N ILE A 55 8.20 -11.18 -14.81
CA ILE A 55 7.66 -11.65 -13.53
C ILE A 55 8.07 -10.69 -12.42
N LEU A 56 7.08 -10.22 -11.66
CA LEU A 56 7.26 -9.28 -10.57
C LEU A 56 7.24 -9.98 -9.21
N ASP A 57 8.05 -9.48 -8.29
CA ASP A 57 8.02 -9.90 -6.88
C ASP A 57 6.70 -9.45 -6.22
N ILE A 58 5.84 -10.41 -5.91
CA ILE A 58 4.52 -10.17 -5.29
C ILE A 58 4.66 -9.41 -3.98
N SER A 59 5.66 -9.71 -3.16
CA SER A 59 5.87 -9.06 -1.86
C SER A 59 6.15 -7.56 -1.94
N LYS A 60 6.60 -7.08 -3.10
CA LYS A 60 6.93 -5.66 -3.33
C LYS A 60 5.87 -4.92 -4.14
N ASN A 61 5.07 -5.64 -4.92
CA ASN A 61 4.18 -5.06 -5.90
C ASN A 61 2.69 -5.21 -5.54
N ILE A 62 2.34 -6.08 -4.58
CA ILE A 62 0.97 -6.28 -4.12
C ILE A 62 0.82 -5.79 -2.69
N LEU A 63 -0.21 -4.99 -2.43
CA LEU A 63 -0.72 -4.69 -1.10
C LEU A 63 -2.06 -5.40 -0.90
N LEU A 64 -2.11 -6.34 0.06
CA LEU A 64 -3.33 -7.05 0.43
C LEU A 64 -3.96 -6.38 1.64
N ILE A 65 -5.20 -5.90 1.49
CA ILE A 65 -5.99 -5.22 2.51
C ILE A 65 -7.17 -6.13 2.86
N THR A 66 -7.06 -6.80 4.01
CA THR A 66 -8.11 -7.71 4.54
C THR A 66 -9.03 -7.02 5.54
N ASP A 67 -8.61 -5.89 6.06
CA ASP A 67 -9.40 -5.03 6.95
C ASP A 67 -9.18 -3.57 6.57
N VAL A 68 -10.22 -2.93 6.06
CA VAL A 68 -10.16 -1.53 5.62
C VAL A 68 -10.08 -0.56 6.79
N PHE A 69 -10.54 -0.95 7.99
CA PHE A 69 -10.49 -0.13 9.19
C PHE A 69 -9.09 -0.11 9.84
N GLU A 70 -8.26 -1.06 9.48
CA GLU A 70 -6.87 -1.14 9.94
C GLU A 70 -5.87 -0.56 8.91
N ILE A 71 -6.35 0.15 7.89
CA ILE A 71 -5.49 0.67 6.81
C ILE A 71 -4.45 1.66 7.37
N SER A 72 -4.81 2.46 8.38
CA SER A 72 -3.90 3.37 9.07
C SER A 72 -2.73 2.66 9.78
N SER A 73 -2.90 1.39 10.16
CA SER A 73 -1.82 0.58 10.74
C SER A 73 -0.65 0.38 9.78
N LEU A 74 -0.92 0.48 8.47
CA LEU A 74 0.09 0.40 7.41
C LEU A 74 1.05 1.61 7.41
N SER A 75 0.71 2.71 8.09
CA SER A 75 1.56 3.90 8.25
C SER A 75 2.94 3.57 8.81
N LYS A 76 3.05 2.54 9.66
CA LYS A 76 4.34 2.08 10.20
C LYS A 76 5.27 1.54 9.11
N GLN A 77 4.72 0.86 8.10
CA GLN A 77 5.50 0.37 6.94
C GLN A 77 5.93 1.52 6.03
N LEU A 78 5.11 2.58 5.98
CA LEU A 78 5.40 3.78 5.21
C LEU A 78 6.46 4.68 5.83
N LYS A 79 6.58 4.71 7.16
CA LYS A 79 7.37 5.72 7.90
C LYS A 79 8.76 5.94 7.31
N ASN A 80 9.55 4.89 7.16
CA ASN A 80 10.90 5.01 6.63
C ASN A 80 10.92 5.48 5.16
N LYS A 81 9.98 5.01 4.36
CA LYS A 81 9.87 5.41 2.95
C LYS A 81 9.36 6.83 2.80
N LEU A 82 8.43 7.26 3.64
CA LEU A 82 7.95 8.64 3.71
C LEU A 82 9.09 9.59 4.07
N GLN A 83 9.91 9.26 5.07
CA GLN A 83 11.06 10.04 5.46
C GLN A 83 12.10 10.16 4.34
N GLN A 84 12.38 9.06 3.62
CA GLN A 84 13.25 9.08 2.44
C GLN A 84 12.65 9.93 1.31
N TYR A 85 11.34 9.84 1.09
CA TYR A 85 10.65 10.65 0.08
C TYR A 85 10.73 12.14 0.42
N VAL A 86 10.48 12.51 1.67
CA VAL A 86 10.62 13.90 2.16
C VAL A 86 12.05 14.39 1.99
N GLU A 87 13.05 13.58 2.36
CA GLU A 87 14.47 13.91 2.17
C GLU A 87 14.80 14.23 0.71
N THR A 88 14.34 13.38 -0.22
CA THR A 88 14.64 13.55 -1.65
C THR A 88 13.84 14.67 -2.31
N SER A 89 12.71 15.05 -1.73
CA SER A 89 11.84 16.13 -2.23
C SER A 89 12.20 17.51 -1.69
N TYR A 90 13.14 17.58 -0.74
CA TYR A 90 13.52 18.83 -0.09
C TYR A 90 14.77 19.45 -0.74
N ASP A 91 14.64 20.64 -1.32
CA ASP A 91 15.67 21.28 -2.14
C ASP A 91 16.41 22.43 -1.42
N ASN A 92 16.05 22.78 -0.18
CA ASN A 92 16.68 23.91 0.52
C ASN A 92 17.89 23.47 1.34
N ASP A 93 19.05 23.40 0.70
CA ASP A 93 20.30 23.01 1.35
C ASP A 93 20.81 24.04 2.36
N ASP A 94 20.58 25.32 2.13
CA ASP A 94 21.06 26.40 3.01
C ASP A 94 20.40 26.28 4.40
N LEU A 95 19.09 26.08 4.45
CA LEU A 95 18.38 25.89 5.72
C LEU A 95 18.83 24.61 6.44
N TYR A 96 19.10 23.53 5.71
CA TYR A 96 19.67 22.33 6.30
C TYR A 96 21.03 22.59 6.93
N GLN A 97 21.93 23.33 6.26
CA GLN A 97 23.25 23.68 6.80
C GLN A 97 23.14 24.54 8.06
N ASP A 98 22.22 25.49 8.09
CA ASP A 98 21.97 26.33 9.26
C ASP A 98 21.50 25.49 10.47
N VAL A 99 20.57 24.56 10.26
CA VAL A 99 20.10 23.65 11.32
C VAL A 99 21.24 22.76 11.80
N TYR A 100 22.02 22.20 10.87
CA TYR A 100 23.17 21.35 11.20
C TYR A 100 24.18 22.09 12.08
N GLN A 101 24.57 23.32 11.70
CA GLN A 101 25.51 24.13 12.48
C GLN A 101 25.01 24.43 13.90
N LYS A 102 23.75 24.78 14.04
CA LYS A 102 23.11 24.97 15.37
C LYS A 102 23.07 23.71 16.22
N LEU A 103 22.88 22.55 15.62
CA LEU A 103 22.95 21.27 16.34
C LEU A 103 24.36 20.97 16.84
N ILE A 104 25.39 21.28 16.04
CA ILE A 104 26.81 21.13 16.44
C ILE A 104 27.14 22.11 17.57
N GLU A 105 26.72 23.37 17.46
CA GLU A 105 26.90 24.37 18.52
C GLU A 105 26.26 23.93 19.83
N PHE A 106 25.01 23.46 19.77
CA PHE A 106 24.31 22.94 20.94
C PHE A 106 24.99 21.69 21.53
N GLY A 107 25.47 20.77 20.71
CA GLY A 107 26.24 19.62 21.16
C GLY A 107 27.52 20.00 21.88
N ASN A 108 28.26 21.00 21.35
CA ASN A 108 29.47 21.53 21.98
C ASN A 108 29.17 22.19 23.33
N ASP A 109 28.07 22.94 23.43
CA ASP A 109 27.66 23.56 24.70
C ASP A 109 27.29 22.52 25.75
N LEU A 110 26.56 21.47 25.36
CA LEU A 110 26.22 20.36 26.24
C LEU A 110 27.45 19.65 26.83
N ILE A 111 28.45 19.32 25.99
CA ILE A 111 29.64 18.61 26.48
C ILE A 111 30.53 19.52 27.34
N ASN A 112 30.60 20.82 27.04
CA ASN A 112 31.38 21.79 27.82
C ASN A 112 30.76 22.09 29.18
N SER A 113 29.45 21.92 29.34
CA SER A 113 28.75 22.09 30.62
C SER A 113 28.86 20.87 31.52
N ALA A 114 29.30 19.72 31.03
CA ALA A 114 29.44 18.49 31.78
C ALA A 114 30.80 18.44 32.58
N PRO A 115 30.82 17.85 33.78
CA PRO A 115 32.05 17.72 34.56
C PRO A 115 32.98 16.60 34.11
N TYR A 116 32.67 15.94 32.99
CA TYR A 116 33.41 14.79 32.45
C TYR A 116 33.88 15.04 31.02
N PRO A 117 34.97 14.43 30.57
CA PRO A 117 35.40 14.54 29.16
C PRO A 117 34.45 13.76 28.25
N LEU A 118 33.47 14.44 27.67
CA LEU A 118 32.49 13.89 26.75
C LEU A 118 32.81 14.23 25.31
N CYS A 119 32.35 13.42 24.40
CA CYS A 119 32.35 13.70 22.98
C CYS A 119 31.01 13.28 22.35
N PHE A 120 30.69 13.82 21.19
CA PHE A 120 29.51 13.41 20.40
C PHE A 120 29.89 13.28 18.92
N SER A 121 29.07 12.52 18.17
CA SER A 121 29.27 12.38 16.72
C SER A 121 28.83 13.65 16.02
N GLN A 122 29.69 14.17 15.14
CA GLN A 122 29.37 15.31 14.27
C GLN A 122 28.91 14.85 12.86
N SER A 123 28.76 13.55 12.63
CA SER A 123 28.33 12.99 11.34
C SER A 123 26.79 12.85 11.27
N LEU A 124 26.07 13.97 11.46
CA LEU A 124 24.62 13.99 11.27
C LEU A 124 24.29 14.15 9.79
N THR A 125 23.43 13.27 9.31
CA THR A 125 22.87 13.36 7.95
C THR A 125 21.51 14.05 7.96
N ARG A 126 21.04 14.48 6.77
CA ARG A 126 19.69 15.07 6.62
C ARG A 126 18.61 14.12 7.11
N ILE A 127 18.71 12.83 6.77
CA ILE A 127 17.75 11.83 7.20
C ILE A 127 17.73 11.64 8.74
N ASP A 128 18.84 11.87 9.44
CA ASP A 128 18.87 11.79 10.90
C ASP A 128 18.07 12.93 11.53
N ILE A 129 18.15 14.14 10.97
CA ILE A 129 17.33 15.28 11.40
C ILE A 129 15.83 15.01 11.12
N ILE A 130 15.50 14.49 9.94
CA ILE A 130 14.14 14.13 9.56
C ILE A 130 13.56 13.07 10.51
N LYS A 131 14.37 12.09 10.93
CA LYS A 131 13.95 11.09 11.93
C LYS A 131 13.68 11.68 13.31
N ILE A 132 14.47 12.69 13.74
CA ILE A 132 14.24 13.40 15.01
C ILE A 132 12.90 14.14 14.99
N LEU A 133 12.51 14.71 13.83
CA LEU A 133 11.22 15.38 13.64
C LEU A 133 10.02 14.42 13.65
N ASP A 134 10.27 13.13 13.55
CA ASP A 134 9.25 12.08 13.56
C ASP A 134 8.11 12.30 12.56
N ILE A 135 8.47 12.71 11.34
CA ILE A 135 7.51 13.00 10.27
C ILE A 135 6.67 11.75 9.97
N GLN A 136 5.36 11.90 10.03
CA GLN A 136 4.37 10.87 9.79
C GLN A 136 3.14 11.45 9.10
N LEU A 137 2.26 10.58 8.58
CA LEU A 137 1.01 11.03 7.98
C LEU A 137 0.07 11.61 9.04
N GLU A 138 -0.61 12.68 8.68
CA GLU A 138 -1.70 13.22 9.48
C GLU A 138 -2.96 12.38 9.25
N HIS A 139 -3.66 12.03 10.33
CA HIS A 139 -4.86 11.19 10.31
C HIS A 139 -6.10 12.02 10.63
N ASN A 140 -6.53 12.88 9.68
CA ASN A 140 -7.71 13.74 9.81
C ASN A 140 -8.67 13.48 8.64
N TYR A 141 -9.23 12.27 8.57
CA TYR A 141 -10.17 11.91 7.52
C TYR A 141 -11.62 12.12 7.96
N SER A 142 -12.44 12.60 7.04
CA SER A 142 -13.87 12.81 7.27
C SER A 142 -14.71 11.54 7.02
N SER A 143 -14.15 10.59 6.26
CA SER A 143 -14.80 9.33 5.92
C SER A 143 -13.79 8.20 5.70
N LEU A 144 -14.27 6.95 5.83
CA LEU A 144 -13.48 5.76 5.49
C LEU A 144 -13.00 5.79 4.03
N LEU A 145 -13.86 6.23 3.11
CA LEU A 145 -13.52 6.31 1.70
C LEU A 145 -12.35 7.25 1.43
N GLU A 146 -12.35 8.42 2.06
CA GLU A 146 -11.25 9.39 1.95
C GLU A 146 -9.95 8.79 2.46
N GLU A 147 -9.97 8.17 3.65
CA GLU A 147 -8.81 7.50 4.22
C GLU A 147 -8.25 6.42 3.28
N VAL A 148 -9.12 5.54 2.77
CA VAL A 148 -8.70 4.45 1.85
C VAL A 148 -8.07 5.01 0.58
N ILE A 149 -8.67 6.03 -0.02
CA ILE A 149 -8.15 6.65 -1.26
C ILE A 149 -6.76 7.26 -1.03
N ASP A 150 -6.57 7.99 0.05
CA ASP A 150 -5.30 8.65 0.36
C ASP A 150 -4.19 7.64 0.63
N TYR A 151 -4.48 6.59 1.42
CA TYR A 151 -3.49 5.52 1.65
C TYR A 151 -3.10 4.80 0.37
N ILE A 152 -4.05 4.46 -0.51
CA ILE A 152 -3.75 3.85 -1.81
C ILE A 152 -2.86 4.77 -2.65
N ASP A 153 -3.17 6.06 -2.68
CA ASP A 153 -2.38 7.04 -3.44
C ASP A 153 -0.94 7.12 -2.93
N ILE A 154 -0.78 7.24 -1.62
CA ILE A 154 0.54 7.27 -0.95
C ILE A 154 1.33 5.98 -1.23
N PHE A 155 0.71 4.80 -1.08
CA PHE A 155 1.36 3.52 -1.39
C PHE A 155 1.74 3.41 -2.87
N SER A 156 0.89 3.90 -3.77
CA SER A 156 1.18 3.93 -5.20
C SER A 156 2.35 4.86 -5.51
N GLN A 157 2.39 6.06 -4.91
CA GLN A 157 3.40 7.08 -5.22
C GLN A 157 4.73 6.83 -4.51
N ILE A 158 4.73 6.44 -3.24
CA ILE A 158 5.94 6.33 -2.41
C ILE A 158 6.51 4.92 -2.45
N ILE A 159 5.67 3.89 -2.25
CA ILE A 159 6.10 2.49 -2.23
C ILE A 159 6.20 1.91 -3.65
N LYS A 160 5.49 2.52 -4.62
CA LYS A 160 5.36 2.03 -6.00
C LYS A 160 4.61 0.70 -6.08
N THR A 161 3.64 0.51 -5.18
CA THR A 161 2.73 -0.64 -5.24
C THR A 161 1.97 -0.63 -6.57
N LYS A 162 1.94 -1.77 -7.25
CA LYS A 162 1.32 -1.89 -8.58
C LYS A 162 -0.10 -2.44 -8.55
N LEU A 163 -0.43 -3.27 -7.56
CA LEU A 163 -1.74 -3.91 -7.41
C LEU A 163 -2.21 -3.84 -5.96
N PHE A 164 -3.40 -3.31 -5.78
CA PHE A 164 -4.08 -3.28 -4.48
C PHE A 164 -5.17 -4.36 -4.47
N VAL A 165 -5.11 -5.26 -3.50
CA VAL A 165 -6.07 -6.35 -3.36
C VAL A 165 -6.91 -6.11 -2.12
N PHE A 166 -8.21 -5.93 -2.30
CA PHE A 166 -9.16 -5.76 -1.21
C PHE A 166 -10.00 -7.02 -1.03
N VAL A 167 -10.20 -7.40 0.22
CA VAL A 167 -11.11 -8.48 0.59
C VAL A 167 -12.38 -7.87 1.17
N SER A 168 -13.52 -8.18 0.55
CA SER A 168 -14.87 -7.75 1.00
C SER A 168 -15.05 -6.23 1.13
N LEU A 169 -14.33 -5.43 0.35
CA LEU A 169 -14.45 -3.95 0.38
C LEU A 169 -15.87 -3.49 0.12
N ARG A 170 -16.57 -4.16 -0.77
CA ARG A 170 -17.93 -3.83 -1.18
C ARG A 170 -18.93 -3.85 0.00
N SER A 171 -18.63 -4.65 1.04
CA SER A 171 -19.47 -4.74 2.25
C SER A 171 -19.42 -3.50 3.14
N PHE A 172 -18.46 -2.60 2.93
CA PHE A 172 -18.23 -1.43 3.79
C PHE A 172 -18.48 -0.11 3.09
N LEU A 173 -18.79 -0.11 1.79
CA LEU A 173 -19.08 1.08 1.00
C LEU A 173 -20.52 1.02 0.46
N THR A 174 -21.19 2.16 0.47
CA THR A 174 -22.45 2.34 -0.28
C THR A 174 -22.18 2.22 -1.78
N ASP A 175 -23.23 2.02 -2.59
CA ASP A 175 -23.11 1.94 -4.05
C ASP A 175 -22.51 3.20 -4.65
N GLU A 176 -22.85 4.36 -4.11
CA GLU A 176 -22.32 5.64 -4.57
C GLU A 176 -20.84 5.82 -4.21
N GLU A 177 -20.47 5.51 -2.98
CA GLU A 177 -19.06 5.52 -2.54
C GLU A 177 -18.21 4.55 -3.34
N PHE A 178 -18.70 3.35 -3.60
CA PHE A 178 -18.00 2.36 -4.40
C PHE A 178 -17.79 2.83 -5.85
N LYS A 179 -18.84 3.37 -6.49
CA LYS A 179 -18.75 3.95 -7.84
C LYS A 179 -17.72 5.09 -7.88
N ASN A 180 -17.75 5.96 -6.87
CA ASN A 180 -16.78 7.05 -6.76
C ASN A 180 -15.35 6.54 -6.56
N PHE A 181 -15.16 5.57 -5.67
CA PHE A 181 -13.88 4.91 -5.44
C PHE A 181 -13.27 4.35 -6.73
N MET A 182 -14.03 3.51 -7.45
CA MET A 182 -13.55 2.90 -8.68
C MET A 182 -13.21 3.92 -9.75
N LYS A 183 -14.04 4.97 -9.90
CA LYS A 183 -13.78 6.07 -10.83
C LYS A 183 -12.49 6.83 -10.50
N ILE A 184 -12.21 7.06 -9.22
CA ILE A 184 -10.97 7.73 -8.79
C ILE A 184 -9.76 6.83 -9.07
N MET A 185 -9.85 5.53 -8.79
CA MET A 185 -8.78 4.58 -9.04
C MET A 185 -8.47 4.47 -10.54
N ASP A 186 -9.48 4.37 -11.38
CA ASP A 186 -9.33 4.36 -12.84
C ASP A 186 -8.70 5.66 -13.36
N TYR A 187 -9.15 6.82 -12.86
CA TYR A 187 -8.58 8.12 -13.23
C TYR A 187 -7.10 8.24 -12.85
N LYS A 188 -6.72 7.71 -11.69
CA LYS A 188 -5.33 7.69 -11.22
C LYS A 188 -4.49 6.57 -11.88
N GLY A 189 -5.09 5.69 -12.66
CA GLY A 189 -4.42 4.54 -13.28
C GLY A 189 -3.98 3.47 -12.26
N ILE A 190 -4.62 3.45 -11.09
CA ILE A 190 -4.34 2.51 -10.00
C ILE A 190 -5.14 1.23 -10.23
N ARG A 191 -4.49 0.09 -10.16
CA ARG A 191 -5.11 -1.23 -10.40
C ARG A 191 -5.58 -1.86 -9.11
N ILE A 192 -6.86 -2.28 -9.11
CA ILE A 192 -7.54 -2.88 -7.96
C ILE A 192 -7.98 -4.29 -8.32
N LEU A 193 -7.74 -5.23 -7.41
CA LEU A 193 -8.42 -6.53 -7.38
C LEU A 193 -9.36 -6.55 -6.17
N LEU A 194 -10.65 -6.73 -6.43
CA LEU A 194 -11.63 -7.00 -5.40
C LEU A 194 -11.83 -8.50 -5.27
N ILE A 195 -11.68 -9.04 -4.07
CA ILE A 195 -12.01 -10.43 -3.74
C ILE A 195 -13.28 -10.39 -2.88
N GLU A 196 -14.38 -10.84 -3.47
CA GLU A 196 -15.70 -10.79 -2.85
C GLU A 196 -16.30 -12.19 -2.72
N ARG A 197 -17.18 -12.39 -1.76
CA ARG A 197 -17.91 -13.67 -1.62
C ARG A 197 -19.16 -13.72 -2.48
N TYR A 198 -19.81 -12.58 -2.67
CA TYR A 198 -21.08 -12.49 -3.39
C TYR A 198 -21.01 -11.38 -4.44
N LEU A 199 -21.69 -11.64 -5.56
CA LEU A 199 -21.89 -10.63 -6.57
C LEU A 199 -22.94 -9.62 -6.08
N SER A 200 -22.58 -8.33 -6.02
CA SER A 200 -23.57 -7.27 -5.81
C SER A 200 -24.36 -7.06 -7.12
N LEU A 201 -25.69 -7.07 -7.04
CA LEU A 201 -26.58 -6.94 -8.20
C LEU A 201 -26.46 -5.64 -8.97
N ASP A 202 -25.89 -4.59 -8.36
CA ASP A 202 -25.74 -3.26 -8.97
C ASP A 202 -24.34 -3.03 -9.53
N ASN A 203 -23.88 -3.97 -10.34
CA ASN A 203 -22.57 -3.88 -11.01
C ASN A 203 -22.61 -2.97 -12.26
N GLY A 204 -23.13 -1.78 -12.13
CA GLY A 204 -23.06 -0.77 -13.20
C GLY A 204 -21.63 -0.35 -13.58
N ILE A 205 -20.63 -1.01 -13.03
CA ILE A 205 -19.21 -0.82 -13.32
C ILE A 205 -18.59 -2.18 -13.59
N ASN A 206 -18.47 -2.47 -14.87
CA ASN A 206 -17.50 -3.34 -15.54
C ASN A 206 -17.79 -4.83 -15.74
N ASN A 207 -17.54 -5.19 -16.99
CA ASN A 207 -17.49 -6.49 -17.61
C ASN A 207 -16.33 -7.39 -17.14
N ASN A 208 -15.62 -7.04 -16.03
CA ASN A 208 -14.43 -7.76 -15.57
C ASN A 208 -14.70 -8.42 -14.22
N VAL A 209 -15.77 -9.18 -14.17
CA VAL A 209 -16.13 -10.01 -13.01
C VAL A 209 -15.85 -11.47 -13.36
N HIS A 210 -15.04 -12.11 -12.55
CA HIS A 210 -14.77 -13.54 -12.61
C HIS A 210 -15.45 -14.22 -11.44
N ILE A 211 -16.29 -15.19 -11.70
CA ILE A 211 -17.04 -15.89 -10.65
C ILE A 211 -16.56 -17.33 -10.58
N ILE A 212 -16.25 -17.77 -9.37
CA ILE A 212 -16.04 -19.17 -9.04
C ILE A 212 -17.18 -19.58 -8.09
N ASP A 213 -18.04 -20.44 -8.57
CA ASP A 213 -19.22 -20.86 -7.82
C ASP A 213 -18.90 -21.85 -6.68
N ASN A 214 -19.94 -22.31 -5.99
CA ASN A 214 -19.78 -23.28 -4.90
C ASN A 214 -19.25 -24.64 -5.35
N ASP A 215 -19.46 -25.01 -6.61
CA ASP A 215 -19.00 -26.27 -7.22
C ASP A 215 -17.62 -26.13 -7.89
N LEU A 216 -16.95 -24.98 -7.67
CA LEU A 216 -15.63 -24.65 -8.20
C LEU A 216 -15.59 -24.48 -9.73
N CYS A 217 -16.73 -24.18 -10.35
CA CYS A 217 -16.82 -23.83 -11.77
C CYS A 217 -16.53 -22.34 -11.95
N VAL A 218 -15.77 -22.01 -12.99
CA VAL A 218 -15.53 -20.61 -13.41
C VAL A 218 -16.64 -20.22 -14.40
N ILE A 219 -17.32 -19.10 -14.13
CA ILE A 219 -18.46 -18.59 -14.90
C ILE A 219 -18.13 -17.20 -15.48
#